data_2af4e29e36b5107a7d7af21ab99a2896
#
_entry.id   2af4e29e36b5107a7d7af21ab99a2896
#
_cell.length_a   1.000
_cell.length_b   1.000
_cell.length_c   1.000
_cell.angle_alpha   90.00
_cell.angle_beta   90.00
_cell.angle_gamma   90.00
#
_symmetry.space_group_name_H-M   'P 1'
#
loop_
_entity.id
_entity.type
_entity.pdbx_description
1 polymer ?
#
loop_
_entity_poly.entity_id
_entity_poly.type
_entity_poly.pdbx_seq_one_letter_code
_entity_poly.pdbx_strand_id
1 'polypeptide(L)'
;MHKQNFIKDKKKIKELMRKLEVYYLANKSENIYFALLGDCSSGCNKEESFDSEVIEEGLKQAERLNKKYINKKEEIPKFYFIYRERKWNSEEECYLGWERKRGLLNQFNEYILGKIQNPFLVNTIDNQNFEKIKYVITLDADTELVLNTGLELIGSMAHILNWPVLNKNKDLVIDGYGIMQPRVGINIEATNKSLFTKIFAGMGGID
;
A
#
# COMPACT_ATOMS: atom_id res chain seq x y z
N MET A 1 12.33 -15.99 7.33
CA MET A 1 10.99 -16.01 7.97
C MET A 1 10.45 -14.59 7.96
N HIS A 2 9.74 -14.20 6.89
CA HIS A 2 9.18 -12.85 6.79
C HIS A 2 8.04 -12.70 7.78
N LYS A 3 8.22 -11.85 8.79
CA LYS A 3 7.10 -11.43 9.66
C LYS A 3 6.14 -10.58 8.82
N GLN A 4 5.08 -11.20 8.31
CA GLN A 4 3.95 -10.45 7.79
C GLN A 4 3.37 -9.61 8.93
N ASN A 5 3.33 -8.30 8.74
CA ASN A 5 2.71 -7.37 9.68
C ASN A 5 1.17 -7.43 9.52
N PHE A 6 0.56 -8.51 10.02
CA PHE A 6 -0.89 -8.56 10.14
C PHE A 6 -1.37 -7.46 11.10
N ILE A 7 -2.40 -6.77 10.69
CA ILE A 7 -3.02 -5.75 11.53
C ILE A 7 -3.93 -6.49 12.52
N LYS A 8 -3.49 -6.58 13.77
CA LYS A 8 -4.22 -7.28 14.84
C LYS A 8 -4.73 -6.36 15.94
N ASP A 9 -4.31 -5.11 15.96
CA ASP A 9 -4.71 -4.18 17.03
C ASP A 9 -4.84 -2.72 16.56
N LYS A 10 -5.61 -1.95 17.32
CA LYS A 10 -5.84 -0.51 17.09
C LYS A 10 -4.54 0.32 17.11
N LYS A 11 -3.54 -0.09 17.90
CA LYS A 11 -2.28 0.64 18.02
C LYS A 11 -1.50 0.57 16.70
N LYS A 12 -1.47 -0.61 16.08
CA LYS A 12 -0.81 -0.79 14.77
C LYS A 12 -1.47 0.02 13.67
N ILE A 13 -2.80 0.07 13.64
CA ILE A 13 -3.55 0.94 12.71
C ILE A 13 -3.15 2.41 12.87
N LYS A 14 -3.14 2.90 14.11
CA LYS A 14 -2.74 4.31 14.39
C LYS A 14 -1.32 4.61 13.92
N GLU A 15 -0.39 3.69 14.17
CA GLU A 15 1.00 3.81 13.72
C GLU A 15 1.08 3.90 12.19
N LEU A 16 0.41 2.99 11.46
CA LEU A 16 0.42 2.95 10.01
C LEU A 16 -0.26 4.18 9.39
N MET A 17 -1.39 4.61 9.94
CA MET A 17 -2.07 5.83 9.49
C MET A 17 -1.25 7.10 9.76
N ARG A 18 -0.47 7.13 10.87
CA ARG A 18 0.50 8.20 11.11
C ARG A 18 1.65 8.18 10.08
N LYS A 19 2.13 7.00 9.68
CA LYS A 19 3.10 6.88 8.59
C LYS A 19 2.53 7.43 7.28
N LEU A 20 1.31 7.09 6.91
CA LEU A 20 0.66 7.66 5.72
C LEU A 20 0.54 9.19 5.81
N GLU A 21 0.27 9.74 6.99
CA GLU A 21 0.26 11.19 7.20
C GLU A 21 1.65 11.80 6.91
N VAL A 22 2.72 11.17 7.38
CA VAL A 22 4.11 11.61 7.11
C VAL A 22 4.40 11.53 5.60
N TYR A 23 4.00 10.46 4.93
CA TYR A 23 4.20 10.30 3.48
C TYR A 23 3.44 11.37 2.68
N TYR A 24 2.21 11.69 3.08
CA TYR A 24 1.47 12.80 2.50
C TYR A 24 2.20 14.12 2.65
N LEU A 25 2.69 14.43 3.87
CA LEU A 25 3.41 15.67 4.13
C LEU A 25 4.73 15.77 3.36
N ALA A 26 5.41 14.63 3.16
CA ALA A 26 6.65 14.53 2.41
C ALA A 26 6.47 14.54 0.89
N ASN A 27 5.27 14.23 0.39
CA ASN A 27 4.98 14.07 -1.04
C ASN A 27 3.67 14.75 -1.43
N LYS A 28 3.48 16.01 -1.02
CA LYS A 28 2.24 16.76 -1.28
C LYS A 28 2.01 16.96 -2.78
N SER A 29 0.86 16.49 -3.25
CA SER A 29 0.38 16.71 -4.62
C SER A 29 -1.14 16.56 -4.66
N GLU A 30 -1.78 17.27 -5.58
CA GLU A 30 -3.22 17.13 -5.84
C GLU A 30 -3.57 15.76 -6.43
N ASN A 31 -2.61 15.10 -7.08
CA ASN A 31 -2.80 13.86 -7.83
C ASN A 31 -2.25 12.61 -7.11
N ILE A 32 -1.81 12.74 -5.85
CA ILE A 32 -1.36 11.60 -5.04
C ILE A 32 -2.36 11.32 -3.94
N TYR A 33 -2.73 10.05 -3.81
CA TYR A 33 -3.66 9.52 -2.82
C TYR A 33 -2.96 8.45 -1.98
N PHE A 34 -3.35 8.31 -0.72
CA PHE A 34 -2.70 7.45 0.25
C PHE A 34 -3.70 6.43 0.80
N ALA A 35 -3.45 5.15 0.56
CA ALA A 35 -4.33 4.07 1.00
C ALA A 35 -3.60 3.11 1.95
N LEU A 36 -4.20 2.81 3.09
CA LEU A 36 -3.80 1.70 3.93
C LEU A 36 -4.57 0.46 3.50
N LEU A 37 -3.84 -0.50 2.92
CA LEU A 37 -4.38 -1.81 2.58
C LEU A 37 -4.18 -2.75 3.78
N GLY A 38 -5.25 -3.05 4.51
CA GLY A 38 -5.25 -3.99 5.60
C GLY A 38 -5.53 -5.41 5.13
N ASP A 39 -4.68 -6.34 5.56
CA ASP A 39 -4.91 -7.75 5.39
C ASP A 39 -5.26 -8.40 6.73
N CYS A 40 -6.26 -9.27 6.71
CA CYS A 40 -6.64 -10.03 7.89
C CYS A 40 -5.55 -11.03 8.28
N SER A 41 -5.35 -11.24 9.58
CA SER A 41 -4.53 -12.36 10.03
C SER A 41 -5.25 -13.70 9.77
N SER A 42 -4.50 -14.78 9.58
CA SER A 42 -5.08 -16.12 9.58
C SER A 42 -5.78 -16.41 10.90
N GLY A 43 -6.91 -17.11 10.85
CA GLY A 43 -7.73 -17.44 12.00
C GLY A 43 -8.56 -18.71 11.80
N CYS A 44 -9.15 -19.19 12.89
CA CYS A 44 -10.05 -20.35 12.84
C CYS A 44 -11.44 -19.98 12.33
N ASN A 45 -11.81 -18.69 12.41
CA ASN A 45 -13.11 -18.18 12.01
C ASN A 45 -12.99 -17.21 10.84
N LYS A 46 -14.08 -17.08 10.08
CA LYS A 46 -14.19 -16.08 9.01
C LYS A 46 -14.05 -14.66 9.57
N GLU A 47 -14.63 -14.41 10.74
CA GLU A 47 -14.55 -13.15 11.49
C GLU A 47 -13.95 -13.43 12.87
N GLU A 48 -12.96 -12.64 13.25
CA GLU A 48 -12.35 -12.68 14.58
C GLU A 48 -12.79 -11.46 15.39
N SER A 49 -12.82 -11.60 16.72
CA SER A 49 -13.35 -10.57 17.62
C SER A 49 -12.63 -9.21 17.50
N PHE A 50 -11.38 -9.20 17.08
CA PHE A 50 -10.59 -7.98 16.90
C PHE A 50 -10.80 -7.27 15.55
N ASP A 51 -11.44 -7.93 14.58
CA ASP A 51 -11.63 -7.34 13.23
C ASP A 51 -12.49 -6.07 13.29
N SER A 52 -13.59 -6.09 14.04
CA SER A 52 -14.46 -4.92 14.20
C SER A 52 -13.72 -3.72 14.79
N GLU A 53 -12.83 -3.95 15.75
CA GLU A 53 -12.03 -2.90 16.38
C GLU A 53 -10.98 -2.32 15.42
N VAL A 54 -10.36 -3.17 14.61
CA VAL A 54 -9.39 -2.78 13.59
C VAL A 54 -10.07 -1.95 12.50
N ILE A 55 -11.24 -2.38 12.04
CA ILE A 55 -12.03 -1.70 11.02
C ILE A 55 -12.48 -0.33 11.53
N GLU A 56 -13.09 -0.27 12.72
CA GLU A 56 -13.55 0.98 13.32
C GLU A 56 -12.40 2.01 13.46
N GLU A 57 -11.25 1.57 13.96
CA GLU A 57 -10.11 2.45 14.12
C GLU A 57 -9.55 2.91 12.75
N GLY A 58 -9.51 2.03 11.75
CA GLY A 58 -9.08 2.37 10.38
C GLY A 58 -9.95 3.43 9.74
N LEU A 59 -11.27 3.27 9.80
CA LEU A 59 -12.24 4.24 9.30
C LEU A 59 -12.11 5.58 10.02
N LYS A 60 -12.04 5.56 11.36
CA LYS A 60 -11.87 6.75 12.19
C LYS A 60 -10.61 7.53 11.85
N GLN A 61 -9.48 6.85 11.66
CA GLN A 61 -8.22 7.51 11.33
C GLN A 61 -8.22 8.09 9.92
N ALA A 62 -8.77 7.39 8.92
CA ALA A 62 -8.92 7.89 7.57
C ALA A 62 -9.80 9.17 7.54
N GLU A 63 -10.94 9.14 8.22
CA GLU A 63 -11.83 10.29 8.36
C GLU A 63 -11.13 11.48 9.07
N ARG A 64 -10.43 11.21 10.17
CA ARG A 64 -9.66 12.23 10.93
C ARG A 64 -8.64 12.94 10.05
N LEU A 65 -7.86 12.17 9.27
CA LEU A 65 -6.84 12.73 8.39
C LEU A 65 -7.46 13.52 7.23
N ASN A 66 -8.52 13.02 6.64
CA ASN A 66 -9.24 13.75 5.59
C ASN A 66 -9.82 15.06 6.15
N LYS A 67 -10.46 15.07 7.31
CA LYS A 67 -10.95 16.30 7.97
C LYS A 67 -9.84 17.29 8.28
N LYS A 68 -8.64 16.80 8.60
CA LYS A 68 -7.48 17.66 8.92
C LYS A 68 -6.90 18.37 7.70
N TYR A 69 -6.91 17.72 6.53
CA TYR A 69 -6.18 18.20 5.35
C TYR A 69 -7.07 18.64 4.18
N ILE A 70 -8.35 18.34 4.21
CA ILE A 70 -9.32 18.79 3.21
C ILE A 70 -10.03 20.04 3.72
N ASN A 71 -9.81 21.16 3.06
CA ASN A 71 -10.36 22.46 3.47
C ASN A 71 -11.68 22.81 2.77
N LYS A 72 -12.05 22.13 1.69
CA LYS A 72 -13.25 22.38 0.89
C LYS A 72 -14.10 21.11 0.75
N LYS A 73 -15.42 21.25 0.81
CA LYS A 73 -16.38 20.13 0.66
C LYS A 73 -16.28 19.38 -0.68
N GLU A 74 -15.68 19.99 -1.69
CA GLU A 74 -15.56 19.45 -3.06
C GLU A 74 -14.18 18.82 -3.33
N GLU A 75 -13.26 18.83 -2.35
CA GLU A 75 -11.95 18.22 -2.54
C GLU A 75 -12.03 16.70 -2.37
N ILE A 76 -11.39 15.98 -3.28
CA ILE A 76 -11.28 14.51 -3.22
C ILE A 76 -10.48 14.09 -1.97
N PRO A 77 -10.97 13.14 -1.18
CA PRO A 77 -10.24 12.61 -0.04
C PRO A 77 -8.83 12.15 -0.43
N LYS A 78 -7.88 12.33 0.49
CA LYS A 78 -6.47 11.95 0.27
C LYS A 78 -6.10 10.66 0.96
N PHE A 79 -6.83 10.28 2.03
CA PHE A 79 -6.52 9.12 2.85
C PHE A 79 -7.66 8.11 2.78
N TYR A 80 -7.29 6.87 2.48
CA TYR A 80 -8.22 5.77 2.32
C TYR A 80 -7.85 4.60 3.21
N PHE A 81 -8.86 3.85 3.63
CA PHE A 81 -8.70 2.61 4.37
C PHE A 81 -9.45 1.49 3.66
N ILE A 82 -8.75 0.40 3.41
CA ILE A 82 -9.28 -0.79 2.74
C ILE A 82 -8.92 -2.00 3.58
N TYR A 83 -9.87 -2.88 3.83
CA TYR A 83 -9.67 -4.08 4.61
C TYR A 83 -10.24 -5.30 3.90
N ARG A 84 -9.42 -6.35 3.75
CA ARG A 84 -9.77 -7.56 3.02
C ARG A 84 -10.44 -8.58 3.93
N GLU A 85 -11.43 -9.31 3.36
CA GLU A 85 -12.10 -10.43 4.01
C GLU A 85 -11.22 -11.70 3.99
N ARG A 86 -11.35 -12.54 5.04
CA ARG A 86 -10.80 -13.90 5.04
C ARG A 86 -11.61 -14.83 4.16
N LYS A 87 -10.92 -15.75 3.51
CA LYS A 87 -11.53 -16.89 2.80
C LYS A 87 -10.97 -18.20 3.34
N TRP A 88 -11.78 -19.24 3.31
CA TRP A 88 -11.32 -20.57 3.70
C TRP A 88 -10.26 -21.06 2.72
N ASN A 89 -9.16 -21.57 3.26
CA ASN A 89 -8.11 -22.24 2.52
C ASN A 89 -8.06 -23.71 2.97
N SER A 90 -8.34 -24.62 2.03
CA SER A 90 -8.38 -26.06 2.31
C SER A 90 -7.00 -26.68 2.50
N GLU A 91 -5.94 -26.07 1.98
CA GLU A 91 -4.58 -26.57 2.12
C GLU A 91 -3.97 -26.21 3.49
N GLU A 92 -4.25 -24.98 3.97
CA GLU A 92 -3.78 -24.51 5.29
C GLU A 92 -4.81 -24.78 6.40
N GLU A 93 -5.97 -25.33 6.08
CA GLU A 93 -7.09 -25.61 6.99
C GLU A 93 -7.47 -24.43 7.91
N CYS A 94 -7.43 -23.22 7.37
CA CYS A 94 -7.75 -21.99 8.11
C CYS A 94 -8.34 -20.90 7.20
N TYR A 95 -8.95 -19.90 7.83
CA TYR A 95 -9.39 -18.70 7.16
C TYR A 95 -8.23 -17.71 7.04
N LEU A 96 -7.93 -17.27 5.82
CA LEU A 96 -6.86 -16.29 5.56
C LEU A 96 -7.18 -15.43 4.32
N GLY A 97 -6.42 -14.37 4.14
CA GLY A 97 -6.42 -13.62 2.89
C GLY A 97 -5.76 -14.43 1.77
N TRP A 98 -6.50 -14.65 0.67
CA TRP A 98 -6.00 -15.40 -0.50
C TRP A 98 -4.63 -14.89 -0.94
N GLU A 99 -3.65 -15.79 -1.04
CA GLU A 99 -2.25 -15.49 -1.37
C GLU A 99 -1.63 -14.30 -0.61
N ARG A 100 -2.16 -14.02 0.53
CA ARG A 100 -1.62 -13.01 1.47
C ARG A 100 -1.37 -11.67 0.76
N LYS A 101 -0.20 -11.06 0.93
CA LYS A 101 0.14 -9.75 0.35
C LYS A 101 0.04 -9.73 -1.18
N ARG A 102 0.50 -10.77 -1.88
CA ARG A 102 0.42 -10.85 -3.34
C ARG A 102 -1.02 -10.79 -3.82
N GLY A 103 -1.87 -11.60 -3.22
CA GLY A 103 -3.30 -11.63 -3.54
C GLY A 103 -4.01 -10.32 -3.23
N LEU A 104 -3.67 -9.67 -2.09
CA LEU A 104 -4.21 -8.35 -1.74
C LEU A 104 -3.88 -7.31 -2.81
N LEU A 105 -2.62 -7.22 -3.22
CA LEU A 105 -2.18 -6.25 -4.23
C LEU A 105 -2.78 -6.55 -5.60
N ASN A 106 -2.88 -7.83 -5.98
CA ASN A 106 -3.53 -8.22 -7.23
C ASN A 106 -5.02 -7.84 -7.25
N GLN A 107 -5.77 -8.17 -6.20
CA GLN A 107 -7.17 -7.79 -6.07
C GLN A 107 -7.36 -6.27 -6.09
N PHE A 108 -6.47 -5.53 -5.43
CA PHE A 108 -6.51 -4.07 -5.46
C PHE A 108 -6.28 -3.53 -6.88
N ASN A 109 -5.28 -4.04 -7.59
CA ASN A 109 -5.00 -3.62 -8.96
C ASN A 109 -6.15 -3.96 -9.92
N GLU A 110 -6.73 -5.15 -9.83
CA GLU A 110 -7.89 -5.54 -10.65
C GLU A 110 -9.12 -4.66 -10.35
N TYR A 111 -9.31 -4.30 -9.08
CA TYR A 111 -10.40 -3.42 -8.67
C TYR A 111 -10.24 -2.00 -9.23
N ILE A 112 -9.07 -1.37 -9.09
CA ILE A 112 -8.85 -0.02 -9.64
C ILE A 112 -8.85 0.02 -11.17
N LEU A 113 -8.57 -1.12 -11.83
CA LEU A 113 -8.69 -1.27 -13.29
C LEU A 113 -10.14 -1.55 -13.74
N GLY A 114 -11.10 -1.64 -12.81
CA GLY A 114 -12.49 -1.96 -13.12
C GLY A 114 -12.73 -3.39 -13.63
N LYS A 115 -11.75 -4.30 -13.46
CA LYS A 115 -11.85 -5.70 -13.91
C LYS A 115 -12.71 -6.55 -12.98
N ILE A 116 -12.79 -6.20 -11.73
CA ILE A 116 -13.62 -6.89 -10.71
C ILE A 116 -14.44 -5.89 -9.92
N GLN A 117 -15.57 -6.34 -9.38
CA GLN A 117 -16.33 -5.57 -8.39
C GLN A 117 -15.54 -5.51 -7.07
N ASN A 118 -15.97 -4.62 -6.14
CA ASN A 118 -15.31 -4.45 -4.86
C ASN A 118 -15.13 -5.79 -4.11
N PRO A 119 -13.89 -6.28 -3.95
CA PRO A 119 -13.60 -7.56 -3.28
C PRO A 119 -13.29 -7.40 -1.79
N PHE A 120 -13.41 -6.17 -1.26
CA PHE A 120 -13.00 -5.82 0.09
C PHE A 120 -14.20 -5.76 1.03
N LEU A 121 -13.99 -6.16 2.28
CA LEU A 121 -14.99 -6.05 3.35
C LEU A 121 -15.24 -4.58 3.69
N VAL A 122 -14.17 -3.79 3.73
CA VAL A 122 -14.22 -2.34 3.91
C VAL A 122 -13.43 -1.67 2.80
N ASN A 123 -14.04 -0.69 2.18
CA ASN A 123 -13.43 0.11 1.15
C ASN A 123 -13.97 1.54 1.23
N THR A 124 -13.11 2.49 1.57
CA THR A 124 -13.49 3.91 1.67
C THR A 124 -13.30 4.67 0.36
N ILE A 125 -12.90 3.97 -0.69
CA ILE A 125 -12.68 4.56 -1.99
C ILE A 125 -14.02 4.66 -2.74
N ASP A 126 -14.36 5.87 -3.19
CA ASP A 126 -15.50 6.09 -4.08
C ASP A 126 -15.10 5.78 -5.53
N ASN A 127 -15.86 4.90 -6.19
CA ASN A 127 -15.57 4.40 -7.54
C ASN A 127 -15.43 5.49 -8.62
N GLN A 128 -15.97 6.69 -8.38
CA GLN A 128 -15.96 7.77 -9.37
C GLN A 128 -14.58 8.37 -9.67
N ASN A 129 -13.56 8.08 -8.84
CA ASN A 129 -12.24 8.72 -8.96
C ASN A 129 -11.13 7.79 -9.47
N PHE A 130 -11.39 6.50 -9.67
CA PHE A 130 -10.35 5.52 -10.01
C PHE A 130 -9.93 5.45 -11.46
N GLU A 131 -10.81 5.76 -12.40
CA GLU A 131 -10.48 5.73 -13.83
C GLU A 131 -9.27 6.63 -14.20
N LYS A 132 -8.85 7.49 -13.27
CA LYS A 132 -7.73 8.42 -13.46
C LYS A 132 -6.41 7.94 -12.86
N ILE A 133 -6.38 6.85 -12.08
CA ILE A 133 -5.15 6.35 -11.48
C ILE A 133 -4.30 5.63 -12.53
N LYS A 134 -3.11 6.16 -12.77
CA LYS A 134 -2.15 5.63 -13.74
C LYS A 134 -1.03 4.83 -13.11
N TYR A 135 -0.63 5.17 -11.89
CA TYR A 135 0.51 4.59 -11.19
C TYR A 135 0.12 4.19 -9.77
N VAL A 136 0.66 3.07 -9.31
CA VAL A 136 0.51 2.58 -7.93
C VAL A 136 1.90 2.39 -7.34
N ILE A 137 2.17 3.07 -6.22
CA ILE A 137 3.39 2.87 -5.44
C ILE A 137 3.02 1.99 -4.25
N THR A 138 3.62 0.81 -4.17
CA THR A 138 3.40 -0.13 -3.05
C THR A 138 4.56 -0.06 -2.08
N LEU A 139 4.25 0.09 -0.79
CA LEU A 139 5.23 0.14 0.29
C LEU A 139 4.93 -0.94 1.32
N ASP A 140 5.95 -1.56 1.86
CA ASP A 140 5.83 -2.41 3.03
C ASP A 140 5.61 -1.57 4.29
N ALA A 141 4.99 -2.16 5.30
CA ALA A 141 4.67 -1.46 6.55
C ALA A 141 5.92 -0.94 7.30
N ASP A 142 7.09 -1.51 7.03
CA ASP A 142 8.39 -1.13 7.57
C ASP A 142 9.24 -0.26 6.62
N THR A 143 8.81 -0.10 5.36
CA THR A 143 9.48 0.78 4.39
C THR A 143 9.13 2.25 4.67
N GLU A 144 10.07 3.15 4.47
CA GLU A 144 9.89 4.59 4.61
C GLU A 144 9.99 5.28 3.25
N LEU A 145 9.02 6.15 2.96
CA LEU A 145 9.03 6.99 1.75
C LEU A 145 9.63 8.35 2.10
N VAL A 146 10.76 8.68 1.51
CA VAL A 146 11.49 9.92 1.76
C VAL A 146 10.81 11.11 1.07
N LEU A 147 11.24 12.33 1.44
CA LEU A 147 10.76 13.58 0.88
C LEU A 147 10.87 13.59 -0.65
N ASN A 148 9.78 13.92 -1.33
CA ASN A 148 9.63 14.00 -2.80
C ASN A 148 9.85 12.69 -3.58
N THR A 149 10.28 11.60 -2.95
CA THR A 149 10.57 10.33 -3.66
C THR A 149 9.36 9.79 -4.40
N GLY A 150 8.15 9.95 -3.86
CA GLY A 150 6.92 9.55 -4.57
C GLY A 150 6.74 10.30 -5.89
N LEU A 151 7.00 11.60 -5.90
CA LEU A 151 6.93 12.43 -7.12
C LEU A 151 8.03 12.07 -8.12
N GLU A 152 9.25 11.81 -7.64
CA GLU A 152 10.38 11.39 -8.48
C GLU A 152 10.12 10.03 -9.14
N LEU A 153 9.57 9.06 -8.41
CA LEU A 153 9.17 7.75 -8.95
C LEU A 153 8.10 7.89 -10.03
N ILE A 154 7.06 8.70 -9.77
CA ILE A 154 6.01 8.96 -10.75
C ILE A 154 6.60 9.66 -11.97
N GLY A 155 7.44 10.66 -11.79
CA GLY A 155 8.11 11.37 -12.88
C GLY A 155 9.00 10.45 -13.72
N SER A 156 9.73 9.55 -13.08
CA SER A 156 10.56 8.55 -13.76
C SER A 156 9.70 7.58 -14.58
N MET A 157 8.61 7.04 -14.00
CA MET A 157 7.70 6.16 -14.74
C MET A 157 6.92 6.88 -15.85
N ALA A 158 6.63 8.16 -15.68
CA ALA A 158 5.90 8.97 -16.67
C ALA A 158 6.81 9.50 -17.79
N HIS A 159 8.13 9.35 -17.67
CA HIS A 159 9.06 9.80 -18.69
C HIS A 159 8.85 9.00 -19.98
N ILE A 160 8.81 9.69 -21.12
CA ILE A 160 8.46 9.08 -22.41
C ILE A 160 9.37 7.91 -22.81
N LEU A 161 10.65 7.96 -22.44
CA LEU A 161 11.61 6.88 -22.72
C LEU A 161 11.42 5.65 -21.83
N ASN A 162 10.64 5.77 -20.78
CA ASN A 162 10.36 4.68 -19.84
C ASN A 162 8.98 4.06 -20.05
N TRP A 163 8.17 4.60 -20.96
CA TRP A 163 6.85 4.07 -21.23
C TRP A 163 6.92 2.64 -21.76
N PRO A 164 6.08 1.74 -21.22
CA PRO A 164 6.07 0.36 -21.67
C PRO A 164 5.52 0.26 -23.09
N VAL A 165 6.30 -0.32 -23.97
CA VAL A 165 5.88 -0.71 -25.31
C VAL A 165 5.54 -2.19 -25.28
N LEU A 166 4.30 -2.52 -25.63
CA LEU A 166 3.82 -3.90 -25.64
C LEU A 166 4.04 -4.54 -27.02
N ASN A 167 4.25 -5.85 -27.02
CA ASN A 167 4.24 -6.65 -28.25
C ASN A 167 2.85 -6.61 -28.93
N LYS A 168 2.73 -7.21 -30.12
CA LYS A 168 1.47 -7.25 -30.90
C LYS A 168 0.31 -7.89 -30.13
N ASN A 169 0.59 -8.88 -29.28
CA ASN A 169 -0.41 -9.59 -28.49
C ASN A 169 -0.78 -8.84 -27.19
N LYS A 170 -0.06 -7.78 -26.83
CA LYS A 170 -0.23 -6.99 -25.59
C LYS A 170 -0.04 -7.78 -24.30
N ASP A 171 0.76 -8.83 -24.32
CA ASP A 171 1.05 -9.71 -23.18
C ASP A 171 2.49 -9.56 -22.65
N LEU A 172 3.39 -8.88 -23.39
CA LEU A 172 4.78 -8.70 -23.04
C LEU A 172 5.23 -7.25 -23.29
N VAL A 173 5.94 -6.68 -22.33
CA VAL A 173 6.66 -5.41 -22.50
C VAL A 173 7.96 -5.70 -23.27
N ILE A 174 8.12 -5.11 -24.45
CA ILE A 174 9.29 -5.31 -25.34
C ILE A 174 10.28 -4.15 -25.28
N ASP A 175 9.84 -2.99 -24.77
CA ASP A 175 10.67 -1.81 -24.53
C ASP A 175 10.06 -0.96 -23.42
N GLY A 176 10.87 -0.14 -22.73
CA GLY A 176 10.44 0.60 -21.54
C GLY A 176 10.19 -0.29 -20.32
N TYR A 177 9.44 0.21 -19.33
CA TYR A 177 9.26 -0.43 -18.03
C TYR A 177 7.79 -0.50 -17.61
N GLY A 178 7.32 -1.70 -17.29
CA GLY A 178 6.00 -1.91 -16.67
C GLY A 178 6.03 -1.78 -15.15
N ILE A 179 7.19 -2.01 -14.54
CA ILE A 179 7.44 -1.92 -13.09
C ILE A 179 8.81 -1.27 -12.89
N MET A 180 8.90 -0.40 -11.88
CA MET A 180 10.15 0.22 -11.47
C MET A 180 10.33 0.01 -9.96
N GLN A 181 11.48 -0.54 -9.57
CA GLN A 181 11.86 -0.70 -8.17
C GLN A 181 12.99 0.29 -7.86
N PRO A 182 12.78 1.24 -6.95
CA PRO A 182 13.84 2.13 -6.51
C PRO A 182 14.84 1.38 -5.62
N ARG A 183 16.05 1.88 -5.55
CA ARG A 183 17.04 1.37 -4.59
C ARG A 183 16.57 1.60 -3.16
N VAL A 184 16.61 0.55 -2.35
CA VAL A 184 16.26 0.62 -0.92
C VAL A 184 17.55 0.84 -0.12
N GLY A 185 17.60 1.94 0.63
CA GLY A 185 18.69 2.24 1.57
C GLY A 185 18.33 1.81 3.00
N ILE A 186 19.35 1.63 3.83
CA ILE A 186 19.16 1.34 5.26
C ILE A 186 19.04 2.68 6.00
N ASN A 187 18.02 2.83 6.85
CA ASN A 187 17.86 4.01 7.70
C ASN A 187 19.04 4.11 8.68
N ILE A 188 19.58 5.33 8.83
CA ILE A 188 20.72 5.65 9.72
C ILE A 188 20.46 5.21 11.17
N GLU A 189 19.20 5.33 11.66
CA GLU A 189 18.84 4.86 13.00
C GLU A 189 18.92 3.32 13.13
N ALA A 190 18.67 2.58 12.05
CA ALA A 190 18.78 1.13 12.02
C ALA A 190 20.24 0.66 12.00
N THR A 191 21.16 1.47 11.46
CA THR A 191 22.59 1.14 11.40
C THR A 191 23.23 0.98 12.78
N ASN A 192 22.70 1.64 13.79
CA ASN A 192 23.22 1.57 15.15
C ASN A 192 22.68 0.40 15.99
N LYS A 193 21.71 -0.37 15.49
CA LYS A 193 21.02 -1.41 16.26
C LYS A 193 21.73 -2.78 16.27
N SER A 194 22.62 -3.08 15.30
CA SER A 194 23.38 -4.32 15.29
C SER A 194 24.75 -4.18 14.62
N LEU A 195 25.68 -5.07 14.95
CA LEU A 195 27.01 -5.13 14.31
C LEU A 195 26.89 -5.39 12.81
N PHE A 196 25.94 -6.21 12.40
CA PHE A 196 25.66 -6.52 11.01
C PHE A 196 25.23 -5.25 10.23
N THR A 197 24.29 -4.48 10.77
CA THR A 197 23.84 -3.23 10.14
C THR A 197 24.93 -2.17 10.08
N LYS A 198 25.86 -2.13 11.05
CA LYS A 198 27.02 -1.23 11.02
C LYS A 198 28.01 -1.56 9.91
N ILE A 199 28.25 -2.84 9.66
CA ILE A 199 29.17 -3.30 8.61
C ILE A 199 28.61 -3.04 7.22
N PHE A 200 27.30 -3.27 7.03
CA PHE A 200 26.65 -3.15 5.72
C PHE A 200 26.11 -1.74 5.39
N ALA A 201 26.04 -0.83 6.36
CA ALA A 201 25.53 0.53 6.15
C ALA A 201 26.38 1.39 5.17
N GLY A 202 27.63 1.00 4.95
CA GLY A 202 28.54 1.72 4.02
C GLY A 202 28.66 1.08 2.64
N MET A 203 28.15 -0.12 2.44
CA MET A 203 28.26 -0.87 1.19
C MET A 203 26.91 -0.88 0.46
N GLY A 204 26.56 0.21 -0.20
CA GLY A 204 25.48 0.27 -1.19
C GLY A 204 24.21 -0.52 -0.88
N GLY A 205 23.06 0.01 -1.17
CA GLY A 205 21.76 -0.63 -0.90
C GLY A 205 21.65 -2.06 -1.47
N ILE A 206 20.69 -2.80 -0.98
CA ILE A 206 20.29 -4.11 -1.51
C ILE A 206 19.55 -3.84 -2.82
N ASP A 207 20.11 -4.32 -3.92
CA ASP A 207 19.45 -4.32 -5.23
C ASP A 207 18.37 -5.41 -5.29
#